data_ea83b5f7cb6749336dc882a5f4dff1d1
#
_entry.id   ea83b5f7cb6749336dc882a5f4dff1d1
#
_cell.length_a   1.000
_cell.length_b   1.000
_cell.length_c   1.000
_cell.angle_alpha   90.00
_cell.angle_beta   90.00
_cell.angle_gamma   90.00
#
_symmetry.space_group_name_H-M   'P 1'
#
loop_
_entity.id
_entity.type
_entity.pdbx_description
1 polymer ?
#
loop_
_entity_poly.entity_id
_entity_poly.type
_entity_poly.pdbx_seq_one_letter_code
_entity_poly.pdbx_strand_id
1 'polypeptide(L)'
;NERFMRDIDPKIISFLKLRASYGVNGNISALGAFMYSSSMSVGDYYPMNGSLVSTVYPSDVLANPDLKWETARQFDAGIDARFLNNRLTFGMDFYNKNTVDQILTLTPPLATGTTSMAKNIGKVNNHGFEFELGWQDQAGEFTYGVNANLATISSEVKEMEGTRIVNDLSDFVYFDKGQPMWSYYGYKYLGVNPEDGSAMYYDKDKSGTIDDKDKVYLGSAIPDFTYGITLNAAYKGFDLTVFGSGSHGGLLSLYGARLTPSANKPSELWTDSWDVKGAGAKYPHPDPIGDTASRNSSMWLKSGSYFKIKQIQLGYTLPSSFTKKIAISRLRVYVSLDNFFCITPYWGMDPEAVSGTSGIGMDYGDYPTPKTLTFGANLSF
;
A
#
# COMPACT_ATOMS: atom_id res chain seq x y z
N ASN A 1 -33.98 21.33 -5.48
CA ASN A 1 -34.57 22.19 -4.39
C ASN A 1 -35.81 21.50 -3.80
N GLU A 2 -35.52 20.49 -2.97
CA GLU A 2 -36.58 19.74 -2.30
C GLU A 2 -37.34 20.61 -1.30
N ARG A 3 -38.63 20.34 -1.07
CA ARG A 3 -39.51 21.17 -0.21
C ARG A 3 -38.95 21.31 1.21
N PHE A 4 -38.37 20.24 1.78
CA PHE A 4 -37.81 20.25 3.14
C PHE A 4 -36.56 21.13 3.28
N MET A 5 -35.87 21.45 2.19
CA MET A 5 -34.70 22.34 2.19
C MET A 5 -35.09 23.83 2.16
N ARG A 6 -36.32 24.17 1.79
CA ARG A 6 -36.76 25.58 1.66
C ARG A 6 -36.89 26.31 3.00
N ASP A 7 -37.21 25.56 4.05
CA ASP A 7 -37.42 26.09 5.39
C ASP A 7 -36.14 26.14 6.24
N ILE A 8 -35.02 25.58 5.70
CA ILE A 8 -33.72 25.58 6.37
C ILE A 8 -32.97 26.86 5.98
N ASP A 9 -32.47 27.58 7.00
CA ASP A 9 -31.66 28.78 6.74
C ASP A 9 -30.39 28.37 5.95
N PRO A 10 -30.16 28.95 4.75
CA PRO A 10 -28.95 28.67 3.96
C PRO A 10 -27.63 28.99 4.68
N LYS A 11 -27.70 29.82 5.74
CA LYS A 11 -26.56 30.07 6.63
C LYS A 11 -26.20 28.84 7.47
N ILE A 12 -27.14 27.93 7.71
CA ILE A 12 -26.90 26.70 8.47
C ILE A 12 -26.56 25.56 7.50
N ILE A 13 -27.46 25.23 6.57
CA ILE A 13 -27.25 24.21 5.56
C ILE A 13 -27.55 24.79 4.18
N SER A 14 -26.51 25.01 3.40
CA SER A 14 -26.64 25.58 2.04
C SER A 14 -26.80 24.51 0.96
N PHE A 15 -26.39 23.30 1.24
CA PHE A 15 -26.47 22.17 0.29
C PHE A 15 -26.53 20.86 1.03
N LEU A 16 -27.37 19.94 0.57
CA LEU A 16 -27.45 18.56 1.02
C LEU A 16 -27.79 17.67 -0.17
N LYS A 17 -26.98 16.62 -0.38
CA LYS A 17 -27.19 15.62 -1.42
C LYS A 17 -26.94 14.24 -0.87
N LEU A 18 -27.86 13.32 -1.11
CA LEU A 18 -27.69 11.89 -0.85
C LEU A 18 -27.34 11.21 -2.17
N ARG A 19 -26.44 10.26 -2.10
CA ARG A 19 -25.99 9.44 -3.24
C ARG A 19 -26.12 7.96 -2.89
N ALA A 20 -26.50 7.16 -3.87
CA ALA A 20 -26.39 5.70 -3.77
C ALA A 20 -26.13 5.15 -5.18
N SER A 21 -25.24 4.20 -5.28
CA SER A 21 -24.94 3.52 -6.54
C SER A 21 -24.66 2.04 -6.32
N TYR A 22 -24.91 1.26 -7.36
CA TYR A 22 -24.52 -0.13 -7.44
C TYR A 22 -23.99 -0.42 -8.84
N GLY A 23 -22.82 -1.01 -8.92
CA GLY A 23 -22.15 -1.32 -10.17
C GLY A 23 -21.55 -2.72 -10.18
N VAL A 24 -21.46 -3.29 -11.39
CA VAL A 24 -20.79 -4.58 -11.62
C VAL A 24 -19.81 -4.40 -12.78
N ASN A 25 -18.53 -4.69 -12.51
CA ASN A 25 -17.45 -4.56 -13.48
C ASN A 25 -16.68 -5.87 -13.63
N GLY A 26 -16.37 -6.26 -14.86
CA GLY A 26 -15.46 -7.35 -15.18
C GLY A 26 -14.01 -6.87 -15.20
N ASN A 27 -13.08 -7.70 -14.72
CA ASN A 27 -11.64 -7.48 -14.80
C ASN A 27 -10.97 -8.66 -15.50
N ILE A 28 -10.24 -8.38 -16.57
CA ILE A 28 -9.50 -9.36 -17.37
C ILE A 28 -7.98 -9.26 -17.18
N SER A 29 -7.49 -8.38 -16.29
CA SER A 29 -6.05 -8.09 -16.17
C SER A 29 -5.21 -9.31 -15.76
N ALA A 30 -5.81 -10.27 -15.04
CA ALA A 30 -5.17 -11.51 -14.65
C ALA A 30 -5.22 -12.62 -15.73
N LEU A 31 -5.92 -12.36 -16.85
CA LEU A 31 -6.04 -13.31 -17.94
C LEU A 31 -4.98 -13.06 -19.00
N GLY A 32 -4.07 -14.02 -19.17
CA GLY A 32 -3.19 -14.06 -20.32
C GLY A 32 -3.90 -14.62 -21.56
N ALA A 33 -3.34 -14.36 -22.73
CA ALA A 33 -3.85 -14.93 -23.98
C ALA A 33 -3.79 -16.46 -23.95
N PHE A 34 -4.87 -17.12 -24.38
CA PHE A 34 -4.96 -18.58 -24.54
C PHE A 34 -4.79 -19.43 -23.25
N MET A 35 -4.92 -18.87 -22.06
CA MET A 35 -4.83 -19.64 -20.80
C MET A 35 -5.90 -20.74 -20.65
N TYR A 36 -6.93 -20.70 -21.47
CA TYR A 36 -8.00 -21.70 -21.52
C TYR A 36 -7.66 -22.92 -22.40
N SER A 37 -6.57 -22.88 -23.17
CA SER A 37 -6.19 -23.93 -24.10
C SER A 37 -4.78 -24.44 -23.83
N SER A 38 -4.56 -25.73 -24.08
CA SER A 38 -3.24 -26.32 -23.97
C SER A 38 -2.31 -25.75 -25.04
N SER A 39 -1.13 -25.35 -24.64
CA SER A 39 -0.09 -24.83 -25.53
C SER A 39 1.13 -25.74 -25.52
N MET A 40 1.97 -25.60 -26.53
CA MET A 40 3.26 -26.26 -26.61
C MET A 40 4.35 -25.19 -26.56
N SER A 41 5.38 -25.47 -25.81
CA SER A 41 6.56 -24.62 -25.70
C SER A 41 7.66 -25.16 -26.61
N VAL A 42 8.40 -24.24 -27.24
CA VAL A 42 9.62 -24.56 -27.96
C VAL A 42 10.78 -24.47 -26.99
N GLY A 43 11.48 -25.55 -26.81
CA GLY A 43 12.58 -25.68 -25.85
C GLY A 43 13.96 -25.68 -26.48
N ASP A 44 14.88 -26.26 -25.75
CA ASP A 44 16.28 -26.35 -26.13
C ASP A 44 16.53 -27.09 -27.44
N TYR A 45 17.67 -26.83 -28.04
CA TYR A 45 18.07 -27.47 -29.28
C TYR A 45 18.68 -28.83 -29.04
N TYR A 46 18.25 -29.81 -29.82
CA TYR A 46 18.82 -31.13 -29.87
C TYR A 46 19.63 -31.33 -31.15
N PRO A 47 20.90 -31.76 -31.08
CA PRO A 47 21.68 -32.04 -32.28
C PRO A 47 21.21 -33.32 -32.97
N MET A 48 20.74 -33.20 -34.20
CA MET A 48 20.30 -34.31 -35.01
C MET A 48 20.86 -34.18 -36.43
N ASN A 49 21.58 -35.20 -36.89
CA ASN A 49 22.17 -35.25 -38.25
C ASN A 49 23.01 -33.99 -38.62
N GLY A 50 23.79 -33.46 -37.64
CA GLY A 50 24.63 -32.28 -37.88
C GLY A 50 23.90 -30.93 -37.86
N SER A 51 22.62 -30.93 -37.57
CA SER A 51 21.80 -29.73 -37.39
C SER A 51 21.21 -29.65 -35.99
N LEU A 52 20.98 -28.42 -35.51
CA LEU A 52 20.27 -28.20 -34.26
C LEU A 52 18.75 -28.16 -34.54
N VAL A 53 18.01 -29.07 -33.95
CA VAL A 53 16.54 -29.16 -34.06
C VAL A 53 15.93 -28.70 -32.75
N SER A 54 14.96 -27.81 -32.79
CA SER A 54 14.20 -27.37 -31.61
C SER A 54 13.37 -28.51 -31.04
N THR A 55 13.45 -28.73 -29.73
CA THR A 55 12.50 -29.58 -29.02
C THR A 55 11.19 -28.88 -28.83
N VAL A 56 10.08 -29.62 -28.87
CA VAL A 56 8.74 -29.14 -28.55
C VAL A 56 8.17 -30.01 -27.47
N TYR A 57 7.68 -29.38 -26.41
CA TYR A 57 7.12 -30.08 -25.25
C TYR A 57 5.82 -29.37 -24.78
N PRO A 58 4.91 -30.07 -24.09
CA PRO A 58 3.74 -29.46 -23.50
C PRO A 58 4.13 -28.33 -22.55
N SER A 59 3.35 -27.26 -22.54
CA SER A 59 3.52 -26.19 -21.57
C SER A 59 3.38 -26.72 -20.14
N ASP A 60 4.17 -26.19 -19.22
CA ASP A 60 4.07 -26.49 -17.77
C ASP A 60 2.87 -25.81 -17.11
N VAL A 61 2.07 -25.09 -17.88
CA VAL A 61 0.82 -24.49 -17.41
C VAL A 61 -0.33 -25.42 -17.79
N LEU A 62 -1.08 -25.89 -16.78
CA LEU A 62 -2.30 -26.66 -17.02
C LEU A 62 -3.41 -25.73 -17.51
N ALA A 63 -3.92 -25.99 -18.72
CA ALA A 63 -5.00 -25.25 -19.30
C ALA A 63 -6.30 -25.40 -18.48
N ASN A 64 -7.05 -24.30 -18.35
CA ASN A 64 -8.36 -24.31 -17.71
C ASN A 64 -9.42 -23.73 -18.66
N PRO A 65 -10.22 -24.55 -19.33
CA PRO A 65 -11.26 -24.10 -20.26
C PRO A 65 -12.42 -23.36 -19.57
N ASP A 66 -12.57 -23.51 -18.26
CA ASP A 66 -13.64 -22.88 -17.47
C ASP A 66 -13.26 -21.50 -16.92
N LEU A 67 -12.10 -20.97 -17.32
CA LEU A 67 -11.64 -19.66 -16.89
C LEU A 67 -12.62 -18.55 -17.27
N LYS A 68 -12.95 -17.72 -16.28
CA LYS A 68 -13.81 -16.55 -16.42
C LYS A 68 -13.05 -15.29 -15.99
N TRP A 69 -13.54 -14.12 -16.37
CA TRP A 69 -13.06 -12.85 -15.83
C TRP A 69 -13.46 -12.70 -14.35
N GLU A 70 -12.65 -11.99 -13.61
CA GLU A 70 -13.00 -11.57 -12.25
C GLU A 70 -14.15 -10.58 -12.28
N THR A 71 -15.07 -10.65 -11.34
CA THR A 71 -16.22 -9.75 -11.25
C THR A 71 -16.18 -8.95 -9.95
N ALA A 72 -16.12 -7.63 -10.06
CA ALA A 72 -16.26 -6.71 -8.94
C ALA A 72 -17.71 -6.21 -8.87
N ARG A 73 -18.36 -6.41 -7.72
CA ARG A 73 -19.70 -5.91 -7.38
C ARG A 73 -19.55 -4.89 -6.27
N GLN A 74 -19.90 -3.65 -6.55
CA GLN A 74 -19.69 -2.55 -5.61
C GLN A 74 -21.01 -1.83 -5.33
N PHE A 75 -21.27 -1.59 -4.06
CA PHE A 75 -22.31 -0.73 -3.55
C PHE A 75 -21.67 0.48 -2.86
N ASP A 76 -22.15 1.67 -3.18
CA ASP A 76 -21.72 2.92 -2.58
C ASP A 76 -22.94 3.70 -2.09
N ALA A 77 -22.81 4.33 -0.92
CA ALA A 77 -23.80 5.26 -0.38
C ALA A 77 -23.09 6.43 0.27
N GLY A 78 -23.52 7.65 -0.04
CA GLY A 78 -22.82 8.83 0.44
C GLY A 78 -23.72 10.02 0.67
N ILE A 79 -23.17 10.99 1.39
CA ILE A 79 -23.77 12.26 1.70
C ILE A 79 -22.79 13.39 1.41
N ASP A 80 -23.24 14.41 0.68
CA ASP A 80 -22.53 15.68 0.51
C ASP A 80 -23.33 16.78 1.21
N ALA A 81 -22.69 17.56 2.04
CA ALA A 81 -23.30 18.68 2.74
C ALA A 81 -22.41 19.92 2.72
N ARG A 82 -23.02 21.10 2.66
CA ARG A 82 -22.35 22.40 2.81
C ARG A 82 -23.08 23.22 3.85
N PHE A 83 -22.29 23.87 4.69
CA PHE A 83 -22.78 24.63 5.83
C PHE A 83 -22.19 26.05 5.83
N LEU A 84 -22.77 26.94 6.64
CA LEU A 84 -22.23 28.25 6.94
C LEU A 84 -21.93 29.08 5.67
N ASN A 85 -22.88 29.17 4.76
CA ASN A 85 -22.71 29.83 3.45
C ASN A 85 -21.56 29.20 2.60
N ASN A 86 -21.48 27.89 2.58
CA ASN A 86 -20.44 27.10 1.89
C ASN A 86 -19.01 27.23 2.45
N ARG A 87 -18.84 27.77 3.66
CA ARG A 87 -17.51 27.82 4.30
C ARG A 87 -17.06 26.42 4.75
N LEU A 88 -17.99 25.59 5.24
CA LEU A 88 -17.74 24.23 5.64
C LEU A 88 -18.36 23.29 4.61
N THR A 89 -17.55 22.40 4.07
CA THR A 89 -17.97 21.29 3.21
C THR A 89 -17.70 19.98 3.91
N PHE A 90 -18.62 19.04 3.82
CA PHE A 90 -18.53 17.71 4.37
C PHE A 90 -19.00 16.69 3.36
N GLY A 91 -18.20 15.65 3.13
CA GLY A 91 -18.54 14.46 2.38
C GLY A 91 -18.30 13.22 3.23
N MET A 92 -19.18 12.25 3.10
CA MET A 92 -19.00 10.92 3.69
C MET A 92 -19.56 9.88 2.72
N ASP A 93 -18.77 8.88 2.43
CA ASP A 93 -19.15 7.72 1.61
C ASP A 93 -18.87 6.42 2.35
N PHE A 94 -19.79 5.49 2.22
CA PHE A 94 -19.58 4.08 2.56
C PHE A 94 -19.47 3.30 1.27
N TYR A 95 -18.45 2.48 1.13
CA TYR A 95 -18.29 1.57 0.02
C TYR A 95 -18.22 0.11 0.49
N ASN A 96 -18.76 -0.79 -0.33
CA ASN A 96 -18.63 -2.23 -0.12
C ASN A 96 -18.44 -2.93 -1.46
N LYS A 97 -17.21 -3.40 -1.70
CA LYS A 97 -16.79 -4.04 -2.94
C LYS A 97 -16.52 -5.52 -2.70
N ASN A 98 -17.30 -6.37 -3.37
CA ASN A 98 -17.08 -7.80 -3.41
C ASN A 98 -16.48 -8.19 -4.76
N THR A 99 -15.23 -8.65 -4.75
CA THR A 99 -14.59 -9.27 -5.91
C THR A 99 -14.82 -10.76 -5.83
N VAL A 100 -15.50 -11.32 -6.82
CA VAL A 100 -15.80 -12.75 -6.94
C VAL A 100 -15.12 -13.32 -8.17
N ASP A 101 -14.97 -14.65 -8.21
CA ASP A 101 -14.27 -15.35 -9.29
C ASP A 101 -12.82 -14.86 -9.47
N GLN A 102 -12.17 -14.43 -8.38
CA GLN A 102 -10.78 -13.97 -8.43
C GLN A 102 -9.88 -15.10 -8.92
N ILE A 103 -9.01 -14.76 -9.87
CA ILE A 103 -8.13 -15.72 -10.52
C ILE A 103 -6.88 -15.87 -9.68
N LEU A 104 -6.65 -17.08 -9.20
CA LEU A 104 -5.42 -17.45 -8.50
C LEU A 104 -4.70 -18.55 -9.28
N THR A 105 -3.36 -18.50 -9.26
CA THR A 105 -2.53 -19.57 -9.82
C THR A 105 -2.31 -20.61 -8.75
N LEU A 106 -2.66 -21.84 -9.01
CA LEU A 106 -2.47 -23.00 -8.12
C LEU A 106 -1.33 -23.86 -8.66
N THR A 107 -0.70 -24.62 -7.76
CA THR A 107 0.22 -25.71 -8.14
C THR A 107 -0.62 -26.99 -8.25
N PRO A 108 -0.80 -27.55 -9.44
CA PRO A 108 -1.54 -28.79 -9.62
C PRO A 108 -0.76 -29.99 -9.05
N PRO A 109 -1.41 -31.15 -8.82
CA PRO A 109 -0.74 -32.36 -8.40
C PRO A 109 0.39 -32.74 -9.37
N LEU A 110 1.53 -33.20 -8.86
CA LEU A 110 2.70 -33.61 -9.66
C LEU A 110 2.37 -34.62 -10.77
N ALA A 111 1.34 -35.43 -10.60
CA ALA A 111 0.89 -36.41 -11.60
C ALA A 111 0.40 -35.76 -12.91
N THR A 112 0.08 -34.46 -12.92
CA THR A 112 -0.32 -33.73 -14.14
C THR A 112 0.86 -33.37 -15.03
N GLY A 113 2.09 -33.40 -14.50
CA GLY A 113 3.30 -32.99 -15.22
C GLY A 113 3.37 -31.47 -15.47
N THR A 114 2.53 -30.69 -14.78
CA THR A 114 2.46 -29.22 -14.91
C THR A 114 2.78 -28.55 -13.58
N THR A 115 3.28 -27.32 -13.61
CA THR A 115 3.72 -26.57 -12.42
C THR A 115 2.70 -25.53 -11.95
N SER A 116 1.82 -25.09 -12.84
CA SER A 116 0.85 -24.05 -12.52
C SER A 116 -0.48 -24.22 -13.26
N MET A 117 -1.57 -23.71 -12.65
CA MET A 117 -2.92 -23.67 -13.20
C MET A 117 -3.64 -22.43 -12.70
N ALA A 118 -4.20 -21.63 -13.60
CA ALA A 118 -5.08 -20.53 -13.23
C ALA A 118 -6.52 -21.02 -12.97
N LYS A 119 -7.14 -20.60 -11.88
CA LYS A 119 -8.51 -21.00 -11.50
C LYS A 119 -9.26 -19.87 -10.81
N ASN A 120 -10.55 -19.73 -11.10
CA ASN A 120 -11.44 -18.78 -10.44
C ASN A 120 -11.91 -19.34 -9.09
N ILE A 121 -11.22 -19.03 -8.01
CA ILE A 121 -11.46 -19.65 -6.70
C ILE A 121 -11.44 -18.65 -5.54
N GLY A 122 -11.21 -17.39 -5.83
CA GLY A 122 -11.11 -16.36 -4.82
C GLY A 122 -12.37 -15.49 -4.70
N LYS A 123 -12.71 -15.12 -3.47
CA LYS A 123 -13.67 -14.08 -3.18
C LYS A 123 -13.14 -13.19 -2.07
N VAL A 124 -13.07 -11.90 -2.35
CA VAL A 124 -12.56 -10.89 -1.43
C VAL A 124 -13.59 -9.80 -1.24
N ASN A 125 -13.81 -9.42 0.00
CA ASN A 125 -14.61 -8.27 0.36
C ASN A 125 -13.70 -7.13 0.81
N ASN A 126 -13.90 -5.94 0.24
CA ASN A 126 -13.28 -4.70 0.70
C ASN A 126 -14.38 -3.71 1.02
N HIS A 127 -14.36 -3.14 2.21
CA HIS A 127 -15.32 -2.12 2.62
C HIS A 127 -14.67 -1.07 3.50
N GLY A 128 -15.31 0.10 3.57
CA GLY A 128 -14.80 1.18 4.39
C GLY A 128 -15.65 2.44 4.27
N PHE A 129 -15.16 3.47 4.94
CA PHE A 129 -15.72 4.81 4.90
C PHE A 129 -14.69 5.78 4.34
N GLU A 130 -15.15 6.72 3.55
CA GLU A 130 -14.38 7.85 3.07
C GLU A 130 -14.99 9.13 3.63
N PHE A 131 -14.15 10.00 4.15
CA PHE A 131 -14.55 11.29 4.73
C PHE A 131 -13.80 12.40 4.03
N GLU A 132 -14.51 13.48 3.72
CA GLU A 132 -13.96 14.73 3.21
C GLU A 132 -14.44 15.87 4.08
N LEU A 133 -13.52 16.73 4.49
CA LEU A 133 -13.82 17.94 5.27
C LEU A 133 -13.08 19.11 4.67
N GLY A 134 -13.81 20.16 4.31
CA GLY A 134 -13.24 21.39 3.80
C GLY A 134 -13.72 22.60 4.61
N TRP A 135 -12.79 23.48 4.93
CA TRP A 135 -13.08 24.79 5.48
C TRP A 135 -12.42 25.86 4.64
N GLN A 136 -13.17 26.89 4.26
CA GLN A 136 -12.66 28.05 3.56
C GLN A 136 -13.30 29.32 4.09
N ASP A 137 -12.47 30.32 4.41
CA ASP A 137 -12.96 31.60 4.91
C ASP A 137 -12.02 32.74 4.50
N GLN A 138 -12.48 33.96 4.73
CA GLN A 138 -11.76 35.20 4.44
C GLN A 138 -11.91 36.18 5.59
N ALA A 139 -10.80 36.75 6.06
CA ALA A 139 -10.73 37.79 7.06
C ALA A 139 -10.01 39.02 6.48
N GLY A 140 -10.78 40.00 5.96
CA GLY A 140 -10.22 41.11 5.23
C GLY A 140 -9.52 40.66 3.93
N GLU A 141 -8.22 40.97 3.79
CA GLU A 141 -7.41 40.55 2.65
C GLU A 141 -6.78 39.17 2.84
N PHE A 142 -6.95 38.55 3.99
CA PHE A 142 -6.43 37.22 4.29
C PHE A 142 -7.46 36.15 3.97
N THR A 143 -7.15 35.28 3.01
CA THR A 143 -7.94 34.09 2.70
C THR A 143 -7.21 32.83 3.20
N TYR A 144 -7.97 31.91 3.78
CA TYR A 144 -7.41 30.64 4.25
C TYR A 144 -8.39 29.50 4.05
N GLY A 145 -7.83 28.30 3.93
CA GLY A 145 -8.62 27.09 3.78
C GLY A 145 -7.86 25.86 4.26
N VAL A 146 -8.63 24.88 4.71
CA VAL A 146 -8.16 23.54 5.09
C VAL A 146 -9.02 22.53 4.38
N ASN A 147 -8.41 21.56 3.71
CA ASN A 147 -9.10 20.38 3.19
C ASN A 147 -8.45 19.15 3.78
N ALA A 148 -9.25 18.24 4.32
CA ALA A 148 -8.80 16.98 4.86
C ALA A 148 -9.64 15.85 4.28
N ASN A 149 -9.00 14.71 4.02
CA ASN A 149 -9.66 13.48 3.66
C ASN A 149 -9.13 12.32 4.52
N LEU A 150 -9.97 11.31 4.69
CA LEU A 150 -9.63 10.08 5.39
C LEU A 150 -10.41 8.94 4.76
N ALA A 151 -9.72 7.84 4.43
CA ALA A 151 -10.34 6.63 3.92
C ALA A 151 -9.95 5.45 4.80
N THR A 152 -10.94 4.78 5.40
CA THR A 152 -10.74 3.53 6.14
C THR A 152 -10.77 2.35 5.19
N ILE A 153 -9.99 1.32 5.49
CA ILE A 153 -9.84 0.14 4.62
C ILE A 153 -10.01 -1.11 5.48
N SER A 154 -10.98 -1.95 5.12
CA SER A 154 -11.12 -3.29 5.67
C SER A 154 -11.17 -4.27 4.52
N SER A 155 -10.30 -5.27 4.55
CA SER A 155 -10.18 -6.30 3.53
C SER A 155 -10.31 -7.67 4.17
N GLU A 156 -11.05 -8.59 3.55
CA GLU A 156 -11.20 -9.96 4.03
C GLU A 156 -11.35 -10.93 2.87
N VAL A 157 -10.58 -11.99 2.90
CA VAL A 157 -10.73 -13.14 1.99
C VAL A 157 -11.91 -13.99 2.48
N LYS A 158 -13.03 -13.96 1.76
CA LYS A 158 -14.25 -14.66 2.13
C LYS A 158 -14.24 -16.14 1.71
N GLU A 159 -13.71 -16.40 0.53
CA GLU A 159 -13.63 -17.75 -0.04
C GLU A 159 -12.29 -17.92 -0.76
N MET A 160 -11.68 -19.06 -0.58
CA MET A 160 -10.45 -19.47 -1.26
C MET A 160 -10.28 -21.00 -1.14
N GLU A 161 -9.71 -21.61 -2.15
CA GLU A 161 -9.35 -23.03 -2.12
C GLU A 161 -7.91 -23.19 -1.62
N GLY A 162 -7.75 -23.66 -0.39
CA GLY A 162 -6.47 -23.82 0.28
C GLY A 162 -5.86 -22.51 0.78
N THR A 163 -4.70 -22.61 1.40
CA THR A 163 -3.86 -21.47 1.79
C THR A 163 -2.86 -21.18 0.69
N ARG A 164 -2.75 -19.92 0.28
CA ARG A 164 -1.84 -19.57 -0.83
C ARG A 164 -0.70 -18.67 -0.41
N ILE A 165 0.49 -19.04 -0.84
CA ILE A 165 1.68 -18.19 -0.79
C ILE A 165 1.63 -17.25 -1.99
N VAL A 166 1.74 -15.95 -1.75
CA VAL A 166 1.64 -14.93 -2.81
C VAL A 166 2.91 -14.80 -3.62
N ASN A 167 4.06 -15.09 -3.00
CA ASN A 167 5.35 -14.86 -3.61
C ASN A 167 6.25 -16.08 -3.46
N ASP A 168 6.73 -16.59 -4.58
CA ASP A 168 7.67 -17.72 -4.62
C ASP A 168 9.01 -17.41 -3.93
N LEU A 169 9.30 -16.13 -3.68
CA LEU A 169 10.54 -15.69 -3.01
C LEU A 169 10.41 -15.55 -1.49
N SER A 170 9.20 -15.55 -0.96
CA SER A 170 9.01 -15.44 0.49
C SER A 170 7.82 -16.25 0.97
N ASP A 171 8.08 -17.32 1.67
CA ASP A 171 7.08 -18.07 2.45
C ASP A 171 6.50 -17.24 3.61
N PHE A 172 6.28 -15.95 3.40
CA PHE A 172 5.92 -15.02 4.44
C PHE A 172 4.58 -14.31 4.22
N VAL A 173 4.19 -14.10 2.96
CA VAL A 173 2.93 -13.45 2.61
C VAL A 173 1.92 -14.48 2.11
N TYR A 174 0.74 -14.48 2.74
CA TYR A 174 -0.32 -15.44 2.46
C TYR A 174 -1.65 -14.75 2.20
N PHE A 175 -2.46 -15.39 1.37
CA PHE A 175 -3.90 -15.20 1.34
C PHE A 175 -4.54 -16.39 2.05
N ASP A 176 -5.36 -16.13 3.05
CA ASP A 176 -6.09 -17.17 3.79
C ASP A 176 -7.49 -16.70 4.12
N LYS A 177 -8.44 -17.66 4.15
CA LYS A 177 -9.83 -17.39 4.44
C LYS A 177 -10.00 -16.76 5.84
N GLY A 178 -10.79 -15.70 5.91
CA GLY A 178 -11.05 -14.96 7.15
C GLY A 178 -9.95 -13.99 7.54
N GLN A 179 -8.88 -13.88 6.76
CA GLN A 179 -7.79 -12.92 6.98
C GLN A 179 -7.84 -11.79 5.93
N PRO A 180 -7.26 -10.63 6.25
CA PRO A 180 -7.03 -9.60 5.24
C PRO A 180 -6.15 -10.11 4.09
N MET A 181 -6.30 -9.51 2.93
CA MET A 181 -5.32 -9.71 1.85
C MET A 181 -3.92 -9.26 2.30
N TRP A 182 -2.88 -9.85 1.70
CA TRP A 182 -1.48 -9.52 2.01
C TRP A 182 -1.15 -9.73 3.49
N SER A 183 -1.58 -10.85 4.04
CA SER A 183 -1.34 -11.24 5.43
C SER A 183 0.02 -11.88 5.60
N TYR A 184 0.72 -11.51 6.67
CA TYR A 184 1.96 -12.17 7.07
C TYR A 184 1.65 -13.39 7.92
N TYR A 185 2.26 -14.52 7.56
CA TYR A 185 2.14 -15.77 8.28
C TYR A 185 3.54 -16.33 8.56
N GLY A 186 3.89 -16.48 9.83
CA GLY A 186 5.23 -16.86 10.23
C GLY A 186 5.35 -17.01 11.73
N TYR A 187 6.56 -16.98 12.23
CA TYR A 187 6.85 -17.19 13.64
C TYR A 187 6.67 -15.90 14.45
N LYS A 188 5.99 -16.00 15.58
CA LYS A 188 5.90 -14.87 16.52
C LYS A 188 7.19 -14.78 17.33
N TYR A 189 7.97 -13.75 17.07
CA TYR A 189 9.20 -13.46 17.80
C TYR A 189 8.90 -12.96 19.22
N LEU A 190 9.56 -13.52 20.22
CA LEU A 190 9.37 -13.19 21.64
C LEU A 190 10.54 -12.36 22.22
N GLY A 191 11.64 -12.25 21.50
CA GLY A 191 12.84 -11.56 21.96
C GLY A 191 14.09 -12.42 21.87
N VAL A 192 15.12 -11.96 22.53
CA VAL A 192 16.44 -12.60 22.60
C VAL A 192 16.55 -13.40 23.89
N ASN A 193 17.05 -14.62 23.78
CA ASN A 193 17.38 -15.42 24.97
C ASN A 193 18.53 -14.73 25.75
N PRO A 194 18.32 -14.37 27.02
CA PRO A 194 19.31 -13.64 27.82
C PRO A 194 20.55 -14.49 28.21
N GLU A 195 20.52 -15.80 27.98
CA GLU A 195 21.62 -16.69 28.34
C GLU A 195 22.61 -16.88 27.15
N ASP A 196 22.11 -17.02 25.94
CA ASP A 196 22.92 -17.39 24.79
C ASP A 196 22.78 -16.48 23.56
N GLY A 197 21.89 -15.48 23.60
CA GLY A 197 21.66 -14.55 22.51
C GLY A 197 20.87 -15.10 21.33
N SER A 198 20.32 -16.31 21.44
CA SER A 198 19.50 -16.91 20.40
C SER A 198 18.13 -16.25 20.29
N ALA A 199 17.47 -16.38 19.11
CA ALA A 199 16.12 -15.91 18.89
C ALA A 199 15.10 -16.82 19.58
N MET A 200 14.18 -16.24 20.37
CA MET A 200 13.08 -16.97 20.96
C MET A 200 11.78 -16.77 20.14
N TYR A 201 11.06 -17.86 19.91
CA TYR A 201 9.80 -17.86 19.22
C TYR A 201 8.69 -18.51 20.04
N TYR A 202 7.46 -18.14 19.71
CA TYR A 202 6.26 -18.70 20.34
C TYR A 202 6.03 -20.13 19.86
N ASP A 203 6.12 -21.07 20.79
CA ASP A 203 5.77 -22.47 20.62
C ASP A 203 4.25 -22.62 20.81
N LYS A 204 3.54 -22.72 19.68
CA LYS A 204 2.07 -22.72 19.63
C LYS A 204 1.49 -24.05 20.11
N ASP A 205 2.09 -25.16 19.71
CA ASP A 205 1.62 -26.51 20.04
C ASP A 205 2.26 -27.08 21.31
N LYS A 206 3.21 -26.33 21.90
CA LYS A 206 3.95 -26.69 23.13
C LYS A 206 4.74 -27.99 22.98
N SER A 207 5.26 -28.24 21.81
CA SER A 207 6.07 -29.43 21.50
C SER A 207 7.49 -29.34 22.04
N GLY A 208 7.96 -28.14 22.39
CA GLY A 208 9.33 -27.85 22.77
C GLY A 208 10.29 -27.69 21.58
N THR A 209 9.76 -27.78 20.35
CA THR A 209 10.52 -27.61 19.11
C THR A 209 9.80 -26.64 18.20
N ILE A 210 10.48 -25.62 17.71
CA ILE A 210 9.88 -24.62 16.80
C ILE A 210 9.89 -25.13 15.37
N ASP A 211 8.71 -25.46 14.84
CA ASP A 211 8.51 -25.98 13.48
C ASP A 211 7.35 -25.25 12.75
N ASP A 212 6.96 -25.75 11.57
CA ASP A 212 5.94 -25.11 10.74
C ASP A 212 4.55 -25.01 11.40
N LYS A 213 4.28 -25.79 12.45
CA LYS A 213 3.00 -25.75 13.18
C LYS A 213 2.92 -24.55 14.12
N ASP A 214 4.05 -23.92 14.45
CA ASP A 214 4.12 -22.74 15.30
C ASP A 214 3.89 -21.44 14.55
N LYS A 215 3.78 -21.51 13.24
CA LYS A 215 3.44 -20.33 12.44
C LYS A 215 2.04 -19.82 12.79
N VAL A 216 1.92 -18.51 12.88
CA VAL A 216 0.68 -17.79 13.19
C VAL A 216 0.48 -16.59 12.27
N TYR A 217 -0.74 -16.08 12.23
CA TYR A 217 -1.03 -14.81 11.60
C TYR A 217 -0.36 -13.69 12.39
N LEU A 218 0.39 -12.84 11.71
CA LEU A 218 1.22 -11.78 12.31
C LEU A 218 0.70 -10.37 12.02
N GLY A 219 -0.31 -10.24 11.17
CA GLY A 219 -0.85 -8.98 10.70
C GLY A 219 -0.86 -8.87 9.19
N SER A 220 -1.27 -7.74 8.65
CA SER A 220 -1.40 -7.47 7.22
C SER A 220 -0.59 -6.23 6.81
N ALA A 221 -0.22 -6.18 5.53
CA ALA A 221 0.38 -4.99 4.93
C ALA A 221 -0.64 -3.89 4.62
N ILE A 222 -1.95 -4.21 4.63
CA ILE A 222 -3.00 -3.24 4.34
C ILE A 222 -3.14 -2.27 5.53
N PRO A 223 -3.10 -0.95 5.30
CA PRO A 223 -3.32 0.02 6.36
C PRO A 223 -4.78 0.04 6.84
N ASP A 224 -5.00 0.45 8.09
CA ASP A 224 -6.33 0.66 8.66
C ASP A 224 -7.03 1.85 8.00
N PHE A 225 -6.27 2.92 7.75
CA PHE A 225 -6.76 4.10 7.03
C PHE A 225 -5.61 4.89 6.39
N THR A 226 -5.96 5.62 5.34
CA THR A 226 -5.12 6.63 4.70
C THR A 226 -5.74 8.00 4.88
N TYR A 227 -4.92 9.06 4.91
CA TYR A 227 -5.40 10.41 5.12
C TYR A 227 -4.54 11.45 4.42
N GLY A 228 -5.15 12.59 4.12
CA GLY A 228 -4.48 13.74 3.53
C GLY A 228 -4.99 15.03 4.12
N ILE A 229 -4.13 16.06 4.16
CA ILE A 229 -4.47 17.39 4.60
C ILE A 229 -3.80 18.42 3.70
N THR A 230 -4.58 19.40 3.25
CA THR A 230 -4.10 20.54 2.48
C THR A 230 -4.45 21.83 3.20
N LEU A 231 -3.46 22.64 3.46
CA LEU A 231 -3.60 23.99 4.02
C LEU A 231 -3.31 25.00 2.91
N ASN A 232 -4.19 25.98 2.74
CA ASN A 232 -4.02 27.08 1.81
C ASN A 232 -4.16 28.39 2.56
N ALA A 233 -3.31 29.36 2.25
CA ALA A 233 -3.41 30.72 2.76
C ALA A 233 -2.96 31.71 1.70
N ALA A 234 -3.62 32.89 1.62
CA ALA A 234 -3.17 33.97 0.76
C ALA A 234 -3.36 35.33 1.44
N TYR A 235 -2.36 36.18 1.26
CA TYR A 235 -2.34 37.53 1.81
C TYR A 235 -1.50 38.50 0.97
N LYS A 236 -2.08 39.58 0.48
CA LYS A 236 -1.37 40.66 -0.24
C LYS A 236 -0.43 40.16 -1.35
N GLY A 237 -0.90 39.24 -2.18
CA GLY A 237 -0.12 38.69 -3.29
C GLY A 237 0.72 37.47 -2.92
N PHE A 238 0.99 37.20 -1.65
CA PHE A 238 1.56 35.93 -1.21
C PHE A 238 0.50 34.82 -1.19
N ASP A 239 0.91 33.64 -1.58
CA ASP A 239 0.10 32.41 -1.43
C ASP A 239 0.99 31.28 -0.89
N LEU A 240 0.44 30.52 0.05
CA LEU A 240 1.06 29.37 0.67
C LEU A 240 0.14 28.16 0.50
N THR A 241 0.71 27.06 0.02
CA THR A 241 0.05 25.75 0.04
C THR A 241 0.95 24.77 0.77
N VAL A 242 0.38 24.04 1.73
CA VAL A 242 1.05 22.93 2.40
C VAL A 242 0.17 21.70 2.23
N PHE A 243 0.71 20.66 1.62
CA PHE A 243 0.03 19.38 1.44
C PHE A 243 0.81 18.26 2.12
N GLY A 244 0.12 17.48 2.92
CA GLY A 244 0.64 16.28 3.54
C GLY A 244 -0.32 15.11 3.39
N SER A 245 0.22 13.90 3.32
CA SER A 245 -0.54 12.67 3.32
C SER A 245 0.15 11.60 4.15
N GLY A 246 -0.63 10.63 4.59
CA GLY A 246 -0.11 9.56 5.40
C GLY A 246 -0.99 8.31 5.37
N SER A 247 -0.48 7.30 6.02
CA SER A 247 -1.13 6.01 6.23
C SER A 247 -0.94 5.61 7.69
N HIS A 248 -1.94 4.96 8.25
CA HIS A 248 -1.88 4.41 9.61
C HIS A 248 -2.22 2.93 9.59
N GLY A 249 -1.52 2.16 10.44
CA GLY A 249 -1.65 0.70 10.43
C GLY A 249 -0.84 0.08 9.30
N GLY A 250 -1.13 -1.18 9.04
CA GLY A 250 -0.34 -1.98 8.12
C GLY A 250 1.08 -2.27 8.62
N LEU A 251 1.63 -3.35 8.17
CA LEU A 251 2.98 -3.79 8.50
C LEU A 251 3.83 -3.81 7.23
N LEU A 252 5.09 -3.46 7.36
CA LEU A 252 6.09 -3.56 6.31
C LEU A 252 7.16 -4.56 6.74
N SER A 253 7.54 -5.45 5.83
CA SER A 253 8.63 -6.40 6.03
C SER A 253 9.87 -5.89 5.30
N LEU A 254 10.96 -5.67 6.05
CA LEU A 254 12.27 -5.38 5.45
C LEU A 254 12.89 -6.68 4.96
N TYR A 255 12.52 -7.08 3.75
CA TYR A 255 12.91 -8.38 3.18
C TYR A 255 14.42 -8.53 2.95
N GLY A 256 15.11 -7.45 2.60
CA GLY A 256 16.55 -7.44 2.40
C GLY A 256 17.38 -7.47 3.69
N ALA A 257 16.75 -7.28 4.85
CA ALA A 257 17.47 -7.32 6.12
C ALA A 257 17.73 -8.76 6.55
N ARG A 258 18.99 -9.10 6.69
CA ARG A 258 19.43 -10.41 7.18
C ARG A 258 20.41 -10.25 8.34
N LEU A 259 20.27 -11.08 9.36
CA LEU A 259 21.21 -11.14 10.49
C LEU A 259 22.36 -12.12 10.21
N THR A 260 22.88 -12.16 8.99
CA THR A 260 24.09 -12.93 8.70
C THR A 260 25.33 -12.05 8.84
N PRO A 261 26.46 -12.54 9.35
CA PRO A 261 27.65 -11.72 9.58
C PRO A 261 28.19 -11.04 8.30
N SER A 262 27.98 -11.66 7.15
CA SER A 262 28.47 -11.19 5.85
C SER A 262 27.54 -10.18 5.16
N ALA A 263 26.30 -9.98 5.63
CA ALA A 263 25.36 -9.07 4.99
C ALA A 263 25.46 -7.65 5.57
N ASN A 264 25.28 -6.64 4.71
CA ASN A 264 25.06 -5.27 5.17
C ASN A 264 23.77 -5.21 5.98
N LYS A 265 23.82 -4.54 7.12
CA LYS A 265 22.71 -4.45 8.06
C LYS A 265 22.30 -2.99 8.24
N PRO A 266 21.00 -2.69 8.42
CA PRO A 266 20.57 -1.45 9.03
C PRO A 266 21.27 -1.25 10.37
N SER A 267 21.65 -0.01 10.68
CA SER A 267 22.39 0.33 11.89
C SER A 267 21.70 -0.14 13.17
N GLU A 268 20.36 -0.12 13.19
CA GLU A 268 19.58 -0.58 14.35
C GLU A 268 19.75 -2.08 14.62
N LEU A 269 19.78 -2.92 13.58
CA LEU A 269 20.02 -4.36 13.74
C LEU A 269 21.39 -4.67 14.35
N TRP A 270 22.36 -3.84 14.06
CA TRP A 270 23.70 -3.99 14.64
C TRP A 270 23.79 -3.40 16.04
N THR A 271 23.37 -2.14 16.22
CA THR A 271 23.53 -1.43 17.50
C THR A 271 22.68 -2.00 18.62
N ASP A 272 21.56 -2.66 18.30
CA ASP A 272 20.66 -3.32 19.23
C ASP A 272 20.77 -4.86 19.20
N SER A 273 21.85 -5.40 18.61
CA SER A 273 22.13 -6.85 18.59
C SER A 273 22.71 -7.33 19.90
N TRP A 274 22.63 -8.64 20.11
CA TRP A 274 23.24 -9.33 21.26
C TRP A 274 24.75 -9.09 21.34
N ASP A 275 25.46 -9.09 20.23
CA ASP A 275 26.92 -8.89 20.20
C ASP A 275 27.35 -7.52 20.74
N VAL A 276 26.44 -6.54 20.72
CA VAL A 276 26.70 -5.17 21.20
C VAL A 276 26.11 -4.94 22.59
N LYS A 277 24.90 -5.41 22.86
CA LYS A 277 24.14 -5.11 24.09
C LYS A 277 23.98 -6.26 25.07
N GLY A 278 24.35 -7.49 24.71
CA GLY A 278 24.17 -8.66 25.57
C GLY A 278 22.70 -8.87 25.92
N ALA A 279 22.40 -9.16 27.19
CA ALA A 279 21.05 -9.48 27.68
C ALA A 279 20.01 -8.37 27.50
N GLY A 280 20.42 -7.15 27.13
CA GLY A 280 19.51 -6.03 26.82
C GLY A 280 19.21 -5.86 25.33
N ALA A 281 19.62 -6.79 24.48
CA ALA A 281 19.45 -6.72 23.03
C ALA A 281 18.00 -6.88 22.58
N LYS A 282 17.64 -6.20 21.50
CA LYS A 282 16.37 -6.39 20.81
C LYS A 282 16.46 -7.45 19.73
N TYR A 283 17.66 -7.66 19.17
CA TYR A 283 17.91 -8.58 18.08
C TYR A 283 18.91 -9.66 18.52
N PRO A 284 18.70 -10.90 18.08
CA PRO A 284 19.60 -11.99 18.40
C PRO A 284 20.98 -11.73 17.82
N HIS A 285 21.91 -12.53 18.27
CA HIS A 285 23.23 -12.58 17.68
C HIS A 285 23.17 -13.07 16.22
N PRO A 286 23.96 -12.51 15.30
CA PRO A 286 23.97 -12.95 13.89
C PRO A 286 24.45 -14.40 13.79
N ASP A 287 23.58 -15.25 13.25
CA ASP A 287 23.90 -16.66 13.02
C ASP A 287 24.47 -16.86 11.62
N PRO A 288 25.71 -17.35 11.46
CA PRO A 288 26.31 -17.57 10.14
C PRO A 288 25.68 -18.73 9.37
N ILE A 289 24.99 -19.64 10.02
CA ILE A 289 24.42 -20.85 9.41
C ILE A 289 22.90 -20.75 9.25
N GLY A 290 22.31 -19.69 9.73
CA GLY A 290 21.05 -19.20 9.16
C GLY A 290 19.77 -19.83 9.64
N ASP A 291 19.67 -20.45 10.80
CA ASP A 291 18.42 -21.11 11.06
C ASP A 291 17.45 -20.33 11.95
N THR A 292 17.82 -19.82 13.11
CA THR A 292 16.84 -19.23 14.01
C THR A 292 16.62 -17.73 13.79
N ALA A 293 17.69 -16.99 13.54
CA ALA A 293 17.60 -15.53 13.37
C ALA A 293 17.07 -15.10 12.00
N SER A 294 17.06 -15.99 11.00
CA SER A 294 16.64 -15.69 9.62
C SER A 294 15.20 -16.11 9.32
N ARG A 295 14.48 -16.69 10.28
CA ARG A 295 13.10 -17.16 10.05
C ARG A 295 12.15 -16.02 9.73
N ASN A 296 11.21 -16.27 8.84
CA ASN A 296 10.10 -15.37 8.56
C ASN A 296 9.26 -15.16 9.83
N SER A 297 9.45 -14.02 10.48
CA SER A 297 8.90 -13.76 11.82
C SER A 297 8.49 -12.31 12.02
N SER A 298 7.75 -12.06 13.10
CA SER A 298 7.36 -10.71 13.49
C SER A 298 8.54 -9.79 13.83
N MET A 299 9.76 -10.31 14.00
CA MET A 299 10.97 -9.51 14.18
C MET A 299 11.20 -8.56 12.99
N TRP A 300 10.90 -9.03 11.77
CA TRP A 300 11.09 -8.31 10.52
C TRP A 300 9.95 -7.36 10.17
N LEU A 301 8.83 -7.46 10.90
CA LEU A 301 7.65 -6.63 10.66
C LEU A 301 7.75 -5.33 11.46
N LYS A 302 7.58 -4.23 10.77
CA LYS A 302 7.57 -2.87 11.34
C LYS A 302 6.30 -2.16 10.94
N SER A 303 5.88 -1.21 11.77
CA SER A 303 4.72 -0.38 11.43
C SER A 303 4.98 0.40 10.14
N GLY A 304 4.06 0.30 9.19
CA GLY A 304 4.03 1.07 7.96
C GLY A 304 3.38 2.45 8.11
N SER A 305 3.08 2.86 9.34
CA SER A 305 2.46 4.17 9.58
C SER A 305 3.41 5.30 9.26
N TYR A 306 2.92 6.33 8.58
CA TYR A 306 3.69 7.54 8.31
C TYR A 306 2.80 8.75 8.08
N PHE A 307 3.38 9.93 8.23
CA PHE A 307 2.88 11.20 7.72
C PHE A 307 3.99 11.93 6.99
N LYS A 308 3.75 12.26 5.71
CA LYS A 308 4.73 12.92 4.85
C LYS A 308 4.20 14.27 4.39
N ILE A 309 4.98 15.32 4.59
CA ILE A 309 4.70 16.61 3.97
C ILE A 309 5.21 16.52 2.53
N LYS A 310 4.24 16.36 1.63
CA LYS A 310 4.48 16.15 0.20
C LYS A 310 4.88 17.42 -0.52
N GLN A 311 4.31 18.55 -0.12
CA GLN A 311 4.56 19.82 -0.76
C GLN A 311 4.43 20.97 0.23
N ILE A 312 5.39 21.88 0.19
CA ILE A 312 5.28 23.24 0.76
C ILE A 312 5.61 24.19 -0.37
N GLN A 313 4.60 24.94 -0.85
CA GLN A 313 4.80 25.90 -1.93
C GLN A 313 4.45 27.30 -1.42
N LEU A 314 5.41 28.22 -1.56
CA LEU A 314 5.22 29.66 -1.31
C LEU A 314 5.35 30.41 -2.62
N GLY A 315 4.29 31.13 -2.99
CA GLY A 315 4.22 31.96 -4.18
C GLY A 315 4.07 33.44 -3.85
N TYR A 316 4.46 34.27 -4.79
CA TYR A 316 4.18 35.71 -4.76
C TYR A 316 3.74 36.18 -6.14
N THR A 317 2.56 36.78 -6.21
CA THR A 317 2.04 37.43 -7.41
C THR A 317 2.36 38.91 -7.37
N LEU A 318 3.16 39.37 -8.32
CA LEU A 318 3.57 40.76 -8.39
C LEU A 318 2.39 41.68 -8.66
N PRO A 319 2.37 42.88 -8.06
CA PRO A 319 1.30 43.84 -8.31
C PRO A 319 1.20 44.25 -9.80
N SER A 320 -0.01 44.34 -10.31
CA SER A 320 -0.28 44.65 -11.71
C SER A 320 0.29 46.02 -12.16
N SER A 321 0.53 46.93 -11.22
CA SER A 321 1.19 48.23 -11.50
C SER A 321 2.63 48.09 -12.01
N PHE A 322 3.33 47.00 -11.66
CA PHE A 322 4.65 46.68 -12.17
C PHE A 322 4.58 45.89 -13.49
N THR A 323 3.74 44.86 -13.52
CA THR A 323 3.72 43.92 -14.65
C THR A 323 3.14 44.50 -15.93
N LYS A 324 2.16 45.39 -15.83
CA LYS A 324 1.59 46.13 -16.98
C LYS A 324 2.59 46.98 -17.73
N LYS A 325 3.67 47.47 -17.06
CA LYS A 325 4.73 48.25 -17.71
C LYS A 325 5.53 47.46 -18.71
N ILE A 326 5.53 46.14 -18.61
CA ILE A 326 6.26 45.21 -19.45
C ILE A 326 5.30 44.30 -20.24
N ALA A 327 4.06 44.72 -20.45
CA ALA A 327 3.02 44.01 -21.19
C ALA A 327 2.68 42.62 -20.63
N ILE A 328 2.90 42.40 -19.34
CA ILE A 328 2.53 41.17 -18.65
C ILE A 328 1.27 41.43 -17.80
N SER A 329 0.21 40.64 -18.01
CA SER A 329 -1.03 40.79 -17.24
C SER A 329 -0.91 40.24 -15.83
N ARG A 330 -0.15 39.15 -15.64
CA ARG A 330 0.12 38.53 -14.35
C ARG A 330 1.50 37.84 -14.35
N LEU A 331 2.27 38.08 -13.28
CA LEU A 331 3.52 37.38 -13.00
C LEU A 331 3.49 36.84 -11.58
N ARG A 332 3.55 35.53 -11.42
CA ARG A 332 3.68 34.85 -10.12
C ARG A 332 4.99 34.09 -10.11
N VAL A 333 5.81 34.30 -9.09
CA VAL A 333 7.02 33.52 -8.81
C VAL A 333 6.77 32.64 -7.60
N TYR A 334 7.36 31.46 -7.57
CA TYR A 334 7.18 30.55 -6.44
C TYR A 334 8.40 29.67 -6.19
N VAL A 335 8.48 29.15 -4.97
CA VAL A 335 9.37 28.09 -4.54
C VAL A 335 8.53 26.94 -3.99
N SER A 336 8.90 25.70 -4.34
CA SER A 336 8.28 24.48 -3.83
C SER A 336 9.33 23.57 -3.21
N LEU A 337 9.02 23.04 -2.04
CA LEU A 337 9.77 21.99 -1.36
C LEU A 337 8.91 20.73 -1.39
N ASP A 338 9.36 19.70 -2.10
CA ASP A 338 8.58 18.46 -2.25
C ASP A 338 9.27 17.30 -1.52
N ASN A 339 8.51 16.54 -0.73
CA ASN A 339 8.92 15.35 0.03
C ASN A 339 10.03 15.59 1.09
N PHE A 340 10.12 16.78 1.67
CA PHE A 340 11.20 17.13 2.60
C PHE A 340 11.06 16.50 3.98
N PHE A 341 9.85 16.27 4.46
CA PHE A 341 9.59 15.81 5.81
C PHE A 341 8.74 14.55 5.82
N CYS A 342 9.22 13.52 6.50
CA CYS A 342 8.50 12.28 6.77
C CYS A 342 8.61 11.95 8.26
N ILE A 343 7.47 11.72 8.90
CA ILE A 343 7.37 11.28 10.29
C ILE A 343 6.90 9.84 10.24
N THR A 344 7.72 8.90 10.69
CA THR A 344 7.42 7.47 10.63
C THR A 344 8.19 6.70 11.69
N PRO A 345 7.63 5.63 12.27
CA PRO A 345 8.38 4.66 13.07
C PRO A 345 9.10 3.60 12.21
N TYR A 346 8.89 3.63 10.88
CA TYR A 346 9.55 2.72 9.97
C TYR A 346 11.04 3.03 9.86
N TRP A 347 11.87 2.02 9.94
CA TRP A 347 13.33 2.13 9.96
C TRP A 347 14.00 1.91 8.59
N GLY A 348 13.21 1.53 7.55
CA GLY A 348 13.66 1.51 6.16
C GLY A 348 13.79 2.92 5.57
N MET A 349 14.09 3.01 4.30
CA MET A 349 14.36 4.30 3.64
C MET A 349 13.10 5.18 3.51
N ASP A 350 11.99 4.60 3.05
CA ASP A 350 10.76 5.35 2.80
C ASP A 350 9.55 4.39 2.88
N PRO A 351 8.67 4.52 3.89
CA PRO A 351 7.53 3.63 4.04
C PRO A 351 6.52 3.74 2.90
N GLU A 352 6.51 4.84 2.18
CA GLU A 352 5.61 5.06 1.04
C GLU A 352 6.11 4.39 -0.24
N ALA A 353 7.42 4.26 -0.41
CA ALA A 353 8.01 3.64 -1.59
C ALA A 353 7.94 2.10 -1.58
N VAL A 354 7.56 1.50 -0.44
CA VAL A 354 7.41 0.05 -0.27
C VAL A 354 6.14 -0.44 -0.97
N SER A 355 6.18 -0.44 -2.28
CA SER A 355 5.06 -0.91 -3.10
C SER A 355 5.46 -1.96 -4.12
N GLY A 356 6.56 -2.64 -3.88
CA GLY A 356 7.25 -3.51 -4.81
C GLY A 356 6.35 -4.26 -5.79
N THR A 357 6.81 -4.43 -7.00
CA THR A 357 6.15 -5.23 -8.05
C THR A 357 5.92 -6.68 -7.62
N SER A 358 6.55 -7.10 -6.54
CA SER A 358 6.53 -8.47 -6.01
C SER A 358 5.57 -8.68 -4.83
N GLY A 359 4.91 -7.63 -4.35
CA GLY A 359 3.94 -7.75 -3.27
C GLY A 359 3.85 -6.50 -2.38
N ILE A 360 2.64 -6.17 -1.95
CA ILE A 360 2.39 -5.07 -1.03
C ILE A 360 3.05 -5.38 0.32
N GLY A 361 3.76 -4.41 0.89
CA GLY A 361 4.35 -4.50 2.22
C GLY A 361 5.72 -5.15 2.31
N MET A 362 6.31 -5.60 1.19
CA MET A 362 7.66 -6.17 1.16
C MET A 362 8.66 -5.11 0.68
N ASP A 363 9.55 -4.68 1.57
CA ASP A 363 10.64 -3.74 1.24
C ASP A 363 11.87 -4.50 0.76
N TYR A 364 12.12 -4.43 -0.54
CA TYR A 364 13.31 -5.01 -1.19
C TYR A 364 14.49 -4.04 -1.24
N GLY A 365 14.40 -2.90 -0.57
CA GLY A 365 15.38 -1.82 -0.65
C GLY A 365 15.03 -0.83 -1.76
N ASP A 366 13.75 -0.57 -1.93
CA ASP A 366 13.23 0.36 -2.94
C ASP A 366 13.80 1.78 -2.74
N TYR A 367 14.03 2.46 -3.86
CA TYR A 367 14.62 3.79 -3.82
C TYR A 367 13.64 4.79 -3.20
N PRO A 368 14.06 5.58 -2.21
CA PRO A 368 13.17 6.53 -1.54
C PRO A 368 12.74 7.65 -2.47
N THR A 369 11.57 8.20 -2.23
CA THR A 369 11.04 9.35 -2.95
C THR A 369 12.00 10.55 -2.82
N PRO A 370 12.47 11.17 -3.92
CA PRO A 370 13.45 12.23 -3.86
C PRO A 370 12.87 13.50 -3.22
N LYS A 371 13.69 14.21 -2.45
CA LYS A 371 13.43 15.58 -2.00
C LYS A 371 13.75 16.54 -3.13
N THR A 372 12.79 17.37 -3.51
CA THR A 372 12.95 18.27 -4.65
C THR A 372 12.73 19.71 -4.23
N LEU A 373 13.63 20.60 -4.63
CA LEU A 373 13.49 22.06 -4.52
C LEU A 373 13.25 22.61 -5.92
N THR A 374 12.12 23.28 -6.11
CA THR A 374 11.71 23.85 -7.40
C THR A 374 11.53 25.35 -7.29
N PHE A 375 12.08 26.09 -8.24
CA PHE A 375 11.79 27.50 -8.47
C PHE A 375 11.02 27.65 -9.77
N GLY A 376 9.96 28.41 -9.76
CA GLY A 376 9.12 28.59 -10.95
C GLY A 376 8.53 29.99 -11.09
N ALA A 377 8.14 30.31 -12.32
CA ALA A 377 7.43 31.53 -12.65
C ALA A 377 6.25 31.23 -13.59
N ASN A 378 5.10 31.80 -13.29
CA ASN A 378 3.90 31.75 -14.13
C ASN A 378 3.65 33.13 -14.72
N LEU A 379 3.63 33.20 -16.06
CA LEU A 379 3.39 34.43 -16.80
C LEU A 379 2.08 34.32 -17.57
N SER A 380 1.31 35.42 -17.55
CA SER A 380 0.15 35.61 -18.41
C SER A 380 0.28 36.95 -19.12
N PHE A 381 0.00 36.98 -20.41
CA PHE A 381 0.10 38.15 -21.26
C PHE A 381 -1.28 38.74 -21.55
#